data_d3c0354f701a1be3c983403a01080abf
#
_entry.id   d3c0354f701a1be3c983403a01080abf
#
_cell.length_a   1.000
_cell.length_b   1.000
_cell.length_c   1.000
_cell.angle_alpha   90.00
_cell.angle_beta   90.00
_cell.angle_gamma   90.00
#
_symmetry.space_group_name_H-M   'P 1'
#
loop_
_entity.id
_entity.type
_entity.pdbx_description
1 polymer ?
#
loop_
_entity_poly.entity_id
_entity_poly.type
_entity_poly.pdbx_seq_one_letter_code
_entity_poly.pdbx_strand_id
1 'polypeptide(L)'
;MQRKFRLTRSEDFKRVRRSGKSYAHPLVVLIVQTHDKRSNPVDQPRIKVGVAAGRTVGTAVYRNRAKRLLREAMRTLMPSIAPGLDLILIARPGLVSATLDDARRALINLLQRAQIYIPRHES
;
A
#
# COMPACT_ATOMS: atom_id res chain seq x y z
N MET A 1 -7.70 7.01 -5.17
CA MET A 1 -6.30 7.07 -5.62
C MET A 1 -6.23 7.15 -7.13
N GLN A 2 -5.43 8.06 -7.64
CA GLN A 2 -5.30 8.24 -9.08
C GLN A 2 -4.64 7.03 -9.75
N ARG A 3 -5.07 6.73 -10.97
CA ARG A 3 -4.63 5.57 -11.72
C ARG A 3 -3.10 5.50 -11.89
N LYS A 4 -2.45 6.63 -12.08
CA LYS A 4 -0.99 6.69 -12.27
C LYS A 4 -0.19 6.20 -11.05
N PHE A 5 -0.79 6.21 -9.86
CA PHE A 5 -0.15 5.72 -8.64
C PHE A 5 -0.47 4.27 -8.33
N ARG A 6 -1.29 3.60 -9.15
CA ARG A 6 -1.68 2.21 -8.93
C ARG A 6 -0.66 1.26 -9.55
N LEU A 7 -0.27 0.27 -8.78
CA LEU A 7 0.51 -0.86 -9.26
C LEU A 7 -0.46 -1.88 -9.85
N THR A 8 -0.63 -1.87 -11.18
CA THR A 8 -1.68 -2.65 -11.85
C THR A 8 -1.17 -3.83 -12.65
N ARG A 9 0.09 -3.84 -13.09
CA ARG A 9 0.64 -4.95 -13.86
C ARG A 9 0.91 -6.15 -12.97
N SER A 10 0.44 -7.33 -13.39
CA SER A 10 0.63 -8.55 -12.60
C SER A 10 2.11 -8.90 -12.45
N GLU A 11 2.95 -8.58 -13.43
CA GLU A 11 4.40 -8.79 -13.34
C GLU A 11 5.03 -7.94 -12.25
N ASP A 12 4.64 -6.67 -12.15
CA ASP A 12 5.10 -5.77 -11.10
C ASP A 12 4.65 -6.25 -9.72
N PHE A 13 3.41 -6.73 -9.64
CA PHE A 13 2.86 -7.27 -8.40
C PHE A 13 3.67 -8.48 -7.93
N LYS A 14 3.94 -9.42 -8.85
CA LYS A 14 4.74 -10.62 -8.55
C LYS A 14 6.16 -10.25 -8.13
N ARG A 15 6.77 -9.29 -8.82
CA ARG A 15 8.12 -8.82 -8.52
C ARG A 15 8.21 -8.26 -7.10
N VAL A 16 7.28 -7.38 -6.73
CA VAL A 16 7.27 -6.76 -5.42
C VAL A 16 7.02 -7.80 -4.33
N ARG A 17 6.09 -8.74 -4.57
CA ARG A 17 5.82 -9.80 -3.60
C ARG A 17 7.02 -10.72 -3.38
N ARG A 18 7.78 -11.00 -4.45
CA ARG A 18 8.93 -11.91 -4.37
C ARG A 18 10.16 -11.26 -3.77
N SER A 19 10.44 -10.01 -4.14
CA SER A 19 11.69 -9.32 -3.82
C SER A 19 11.53 -8.23 -2.77
N GLY A 20 10.30 -7.85 -2.45
CA GLY A 20 10.02 -6.79 -1.48
C GLY A 20 10.14 -7.27 -0.05
N LYS A 21 10.29 -6.32 0.85
CA LYS A 21 10.33 -6.58 2.29
C LYS A 21 8.93 -6.47 2.87
N SER A 22 8.53 -7.45 3.68
CA SER A 22 7.17 -7.61 4.17
C SER A 22 7.05 -7.20 5.63
N TYR A 23 5.98 -6.49 5.96
CA TYR A 23 5.64 -6.06 7.33
C TYR A 23 4.19 -6.42 7.61
N ALA A 24 3.95 -7.12 8.70
CA ALA A 24 2.60 -7.61 9.03
C ALA A 24 1.95 -6.79 10.14
N HIS A 25 0.66 -6.52 9.97
CA HIS A 25 -0.23 -5.92 10.96
C HIS A 25 -1.51 -6.77 11.00
N PRO A 26 -2.26 -6.81 12.12
CA PRO A 26 -3.50 -7.59 12.18
C PRO A 26 -4.53 -7.25 11.10
N LEU A 27 -4.52 -6.03 10.56
CA LEU A 27 -5.49 -5.59 9.55
C LEU A 27 -4.96 -5.65 8.12
N VAL A 28 -3.64 -5.54 7.91
CA VAL A 28 -3.07 -5.42 6.58
C VAL A 28 -1.59 -5.83 6.59
N VAL A 29 -1.12 -6.37 5.47
CA VAL A 29 0.32 -6.64 5.25
C VAL A 29 0.84 -5.62 4.25
N LEU A 30 1.97 -5.00 4.56
CA LEU A 30 2.66 -4.08 3.66
C LEU A 30 3.90 -4.77 3.09
N ILE A 31 4.06 -4.72 1.77
CA ILE A 31 5.28 -5.16 1.08
C ILE A 31 5.88 -3.96 0.38
N VAL A 32 7.19 -3.74 0.58
CA VAL A 32 7.90 -2.56 0.06
C VAL A 32 9.07 -3.01 -0.79
N GLN A 33 9.19 -2.41 -1.99
CA GLN A 33 10.36 -2.58 -2.84
C GLN A 33 10.76 -1.22 -3.43
N THR A 34 12.06 -0.96 -3.49
CA THR A 34 12.57 0.24 -4.18
C THR A 34 12.39 0.08 -5.68
N HIS A 35 12.18 1.21 -6.38
CA HIS A 35 12.11 1.21 -7.83
C HIS A 35 13.40 0.68 -8.44
N ASP A 36 13.28 0.03 -9.61
CA ASP A 36 14.43 -0.41 -10.38
C ASP A 36 15.22 0.81 -10.84
N LYS A 37 16.53 0.82 -10.57
CA LYS A 37 17.42 1.91 -10.96
C LYS A 37 17.53 2.10 -12.48
N ARG A 38 17.10 1.10 -13.26
CA ARG A 38 17.09 1.16 -14.72
C ARG A 38 15.92 1.96 -15.27
N SER A 39 14.94 2.25 -14.45
CA SER A 39 13.78 3.03 -14.85
C SER A 39 14.13 4.51 -14.92
N ASN A 40 13.65 5.17 -15.99
CA ASN A 40 13.85 6.60 -16.12
C ASN A 40 13.05 7.32 -15.03
N PRO A 41 13.72 8.01 -14.08
CA PRO A 41 13.02 8.63 -12.95
C PRO A 41 12.09 9.78 -13.35
N VAL A 42 12.24 10.32 -14.55
CA VAL A 42 11.41 11.44 -15.03
C VAL A 42 10.00 10.98 -15.40
N ASP A 43 9.86 9.74 -15.90
CA ASP A 43 8.60 9.22 -16.42
C ASP A 43 7.83 8.36 -15.42
N GLN A 44 8.37 8.17 -14.20
CA GLN A 44 7.74 7.31 -13.21
C GLN A 44 7.13 8.09 -12.07
N PRO A 45 5.94 7.67 -11.58
CA PRO A 45 5.42 8.20 -10.34
C PRO A 45 6.41 7.94 -9.20
N ARG A 46 6.44 8.84 -8.24
CA ARG A 46 7.30 8.69 -7.07
C ARG A 46 7.01 7.44 -6.28
N ILE A 47 5.74 7.03 -6.25
CA ILE A 47 5.26 5.87 -5.50
C ILE A 47 4.17 5.19 -6.31
N LYS A 48 4.23 3.86 -6.40
CA LYS A 48 3.13 3.06 -6.94
C LYS A 48 2.60 2.14 -5.85
N VAL A 49 1.28 2.02 -5.77
CA VAL A 49 0.61 1.24 -4.74
C VAL A 49 -0.33 0.23 -5.38
N GLY A 50 -0.14 -1.04 -5.04
CA GLY A 50 -1.06 -2.12 -5.38
C GLY A 50 -1.84 -2.54 -4.14
N VAL A 51 -3.10 -2.92 -4.34
CA VAL A 51 -3.98 -3.36 -3.26
C VAL A 51 -4.54 -4.73 -3.60
N ALA A 52 -4.50 -5.65 -2.66
CA ALA A 52 -5.01 -7.00 -2.85
C ALA A 52 -5.86 -7.44 -1.66
N ALA A 53 -6.84 -8.29 -1.94
CA ALA A 53 -7.66 -8.93 -0.92
C ALA A 53 -7.97 -10.35 -1.38
N GLY A 54 -7.51 -11.35 -0.62
CA GLY A 54 -7.68 -12.75 -0.94
C GLY A 54 -9.00 -13.32 -0.43
N ARG A 55 -9.18 -14.62 -0.66
CA ARG A 55 -10.40 -15.35 -0.27
C ARG A 55 -10.66 -15.33 1.24
N THR A 56 -9.61 -15.21 2.04
CA THR A 56 -9.74 -15.19 3.50
C THR A 56 -10.49 -13.95 3.99
N VAL A 57 -10.52 -12.88 3.19
CA VAL A 57 -11.25 -11.65 3.52
C VAL A 57 -12.76 -11.86 3.36
N GLY A 58 -13.18 -12.73 2.43
CA GLY A 58 -14.57 -13.05 2.22
C GLY A 58 -14.97 -13.03 0.74
N THR A 59 -16.25 -12.74 0.50
CA THR A 59 -16.79 -12.67 -0.86
C THR A 59 -16.23 -11.49 -1.65
N ALA A 60 -16.56 -11.44 -2.94
CA ALA A 60 -16.14 -10.33 -3.80
C ALA A 60 -16.57 -8.97 -3.24
N VAL A 61 -17.75 -8.89 -2.62
CA VAL A 61 -18.25 -7.66 -2.00
C VAL A 61 -17.32 -7.20 -0.88
N TYR A 62 -16.97 -8.12 0.02
CA TYR A 62 -16.07 -7.81 1.14
C TYR A 62 -14.65 -7.49 0.66
N ARG A 63 -14.16 -8.24 -0.33
CA ARG A 63 -12.84 -7.99 -0.90
C ARG A 63 -12.75 -6.60 -1.54
N ASN A 64 -13.77 -6.21 -2.30
CA ASN A 64 -13.81 -4.90 -2.94
C ASN A 64 -13.90 -3.77 -1.91
N ARG A 65 -14.69 -3.99 -0.86
CA ARG A 65 -14.81 -3.03 0.25
C ARG A 65 -13.46 -2.83 0.94
N ALA A 66 -12.75 -3.91 1.24
CA ALA A 66 -11.44 -3.87 1.89
C ALA A 66 -10.42 -3.12 1.02
N LYS A 67 -10.39 -3.42 -0.28
CA LYS A 67 -9.48 -2.73 -1.21
C LYS A 67 -9.79 -1.23 -1.30
N ARG A 68 -11.07 -0.88 -1.35
CA ARG A 68 -11.50 0.53 -1.41
C ARG A 68 -11.10 1.27 -0.14
N LEU A 69 -11.26 0.64 1.01
CA LEU A 69 -10.87 1.20 2.31
C LEU A 69 -9.36 1.49 2.35
N LEU A 70 -8.55 0.54 1.89
CA LEU A 70 -7.10 0.71 1.84
C LEU A 70 -6.69 1.84 0.89
N ARG A 71 -7.32 1.93 -0.29
CA ARG A 71 -7.02 3.00 -1.24
C ARG A 71 -7.37 4.37 -0.66
N GLU A 72 -8.52 4.48 0.00
CA GLU A 72 -8.94 5.75 0.60
C GLU A 72 -8.01 6.14 1.75
N ALA A 73 -7.65 5.20 2.61
CA ALA A 73 -6.71 5.46 3.69
C ALA A 73 -5.34 5.88 3.16
N MET A 74 -4.87 5.19 2.12
CA MET A 74 -3.55 5.46 1.55
C MET A 74 -3.48 6.81 0.83
N ARG A 75 -4.58 7.23 0.22
CA ARG A 75 -4.64 8.50 -0.52
C ARG A 75 -4.13 9.68 0.32
N THR A 76 -4.55 9.74 1.58
CA THR A 76 -4.16 10.83 2.47
C THR A 76 -2.73 10.71 2.98
N LEU A 77 -2.15 9.51 2.92
CA LEU A 77 -0.80 9.24 3.41
C LEU A 77 0.27 9.38 2.33
N MET A 78 -0.11 9.39 1.05
CA MET A 78 0.84 9.42 -0.06
C MET A 78 1.88 10.55 0.05
N PRO A 79 1.51 11.80 0.40
CA PRO A 79 2.49 12.87 0.51
C PRO A 79 3.53 12.67 1.62
N SER A 80 3.24 11.78 2.57
CA SER A 80 4.12 11.51 3.72
C SER A 80 4.98 10.27 3.54
N ILE A 81 5.04 9.71 2.33
CA ILE A 81 5.80 8.50 2.05
C ILE A 81 7.04 8.85 1.25
N ALA A 82 8.17 8.22 1.58
CA ALA A 82 9.42 8.39 0.85
C ALA A 82 9.25 8.02 -0.63
N PRO A 83 9.86 8.75 -1.56
CA PRO A 83 9.74 8.50 -2.99
C PRO A 83 10.54 7.28 -3.45
N GLY A 84 10.29 6.83 -4.69
CA GLY A 84 11.05 5.76 -5.31
C GLY A 84 10.66 4.36 -4.86
N LEU A 85 9.40 4.16 -4.48
CA LEU A 85 8.93 2.91 -3.89
C LEU A 85 7.74 2.32 -4.64
N ASP A 86 7.71 0.99 -4.70
CA ASP A 86 6.53 0.21 -5.04
C ASP A 86 6.02 -0.46 -3.77
N LEU A 87 4.74 -0.27 -3.48
CA LEU A 87 4.10 -0.80 -2.28
C LEU A 87 2.96 -1.74 -2.66
N ILE A 88 2.82 -2.82 -1.90
CA ILE A 88 1.63 -3.67 -1.98
C ILE A 88 0.99 -3.71 -0.61
N LEU A 89 -0.33 -3.51 -0.58
CA LEU A 89 -1.14 -3.63 0.62
C LEU A 89 -2.04 -4.84 0.45
N ILE A 90 -1.92 -5.80 1.36
CA ILE A 90 -2.73 -7.02 1.33
C ILE A 90 -3.68 -6.98 2.52
N ALA A 91 -4.98 -6.91 2.23
CA ALA A 91 -6.01 -6.88 3.26
C ALA A 91 -6.05 -8.21 4.01
N ARG A 92 -6.22 -8.13 5.34
CA ARG A 92 -6.46 -9.29 6.19
C ARG A 92 -7.92 -9.31 6.62
N PRO A 93 -8.44 -10.47 7.10
CA PRO A 93 -9.87 -10.60 7.42
C PRO A 93 -10.41 -9.53 8.38
N GLY A 94 -9.62 -9.10 9.36
CA GLY A 94 -10.04 -8.09 10.32
C GLY A 94 -10.35 -6.73 9.72
N LEU A 95 -9.85 -6.45 8.53
CA LEU A 95 -10.08 -5.17 7.86
C LEU A 95 -11.54 -4.95 7.49
N VAL A 96 -12.30 -6.03 7.28
CA VAL A 96 -13.72 -5.96 6.92
C VAL A 96 -14.54 -5.19 7.95
N SER A 97 -14.17 -5.32 9.23
CA SER A 97 -14.85 -4.65 10.35
C SER A 97 -14.19 -3.36 10.77
N ALA A 98 -13.11 -2.95 10.10
CA ALA A 98 -12.34 -1.77 10.49
C ALA A 98 -12.93 -0.50 9.91
N THR A 99 -12.71 0.62 10.61
CA THR A 99 -13.05 1.95 10.12
C THR A 99 -11.92 2.49 9.26
N LEU A 100 -12.19 3.59 8.56
CA LEU A 100 -11.15 4.30 7.81
C LEU A 100 -10.02 4.75 8.74
N ASP A 101 -10.34 5.21 9.94
CA ASP A 101 -9.34 5.62 10.92
C ASP A 101 -8.47 4.45 11.37
N ASP A 102 -9.08 3.28 11.62
CA ASP A 102 -8.34 2.05 11.95
C ASP A 102 -7.36 1.68 10.83
N ALA A 103 -7.82 1.76 9.60
CA ALA A 103 -6.98 1.45 8.43
C ALA A 103 -5.80 2.42 8.32
N ARG A 104 -6.04 3.71 8.53
CA ARG A 104 -4.99 4.74 8.50
C ARG A 104 -3.95 4.51 9.58
N ARG A 105 -4.38 4.21 10.79
CA ARG A 105 -3.46 3.93 11.90
C ARG A 105 -2.60 2.70 11.62
N ALA A 106 -3.21 1.65 11.08
CA ALA A 106 -2.48 0.44 10.70
C ALA A 106 -1.41 0.75 9.64
N LEU A 107 -1.78 1.52 8.61
CA LEU A 107 -0.85 1.89 7.55
C LEU A 107 0.28 2.77 8.07
N ILE A 108 -0.01 3.76 8.91
CA ILE A 108 1.03 4.60 9.52
C ILE A 108 2.00 3.75 10.33
N ASN A 109 1.49 2.82 11.13
CA ASN A 109 2.32 1.91 11.90
C ASN A 109 3.28 1.11 11.00
N LEU A 110 2.75 0.55 9.90
CA LEU A 110 3.55 -0.22 8.96
C LEU A 110 4.58 0.63 8.23
N LEU A 111 4.20 1.83 7.81
CA LEU A 111 5.10 2.77 7.13
C LEU A 111 6.23 3.21 8.04
N GLN A 112 5.94 3.42 9.33
CA GLN A 112 6.96 3.74 10.33
C GLN A 112 7.91 2.57 10.55
N ARG A 113 7.38 1.36 10.67
CA ARG A 113 8.19 0.14 10.83
C ARG A 113 9.10 -0.10 9.63
N ALA A 114 8.62 0.23 8.43
CA ALA A 114 9.40 0.14 7.19
C ALA A 114 10.37 1.30 7.02
N GLN A 115 10.31 2.31 7.88
CA GLN A 115 11.15 3.51 7.86
C GLN A 115 10.98 4.33 6.57
N ILE A 116 9.77 4.37 6.05
CA ILE A 116 9.44 5.13 4.83
C ILE A 116 8.39 6.22 5.07
N TYR A 117 7.95 6.39 6.31
CA TYR A 117 6.98 7.42 6.68
C TYR A 117 7.71 8.70 7.07
N ILE A 118 7.44 9.76 6.31
CA ILE A 118 8.04 11.09 6.54
C ILE A 118 6.89 12.06 6.75
N PRO A 119 6.40 12.23 8.00
CA PRO A 119 5.29 13.14 8.25
C PRO A 119 5.71 14.56 7.90
N ARG A 120 4.84 15.27 7.16
CA ARG A 120 5.05 16.67 6.88
C ARG A 120 4.68 17.47 8.12
N HIS A 121 5.62 18.22 8.64
CA HIS A 121 5.33 19.17 9.69
C HIS A 121 4.78 20.43 9.04
N GLU A 122 3.53 20.72 9.34
CA GLU A 122 3.01 22.04 9.07
C GLU A 122 3.54 22.95 10.15
N SER A 123 4.41 23.82 9.72
CA SER A 123 4.91 24.88 10.60
C SER A 123 3.82 25.91 10.85
#